data_7193dbb27cc675d216ffbedf8c1fd0a5
#
_entry.id   7193dbb27cc675d216ffbedf8c1fd0a5
#
_cell.length_a   1.000
_cell.length_b   1.000
_cell.length_c   1.000
_cell.angle_alpha   90.00
_cell.angle_beta   90.00
_cell.angle_gamma   90.00
#
_symmetry.space_group_name_H-M   'P 1'
#
loop_
_entity.id
_entity.type
_entity.pdbx_description
1 polymer ?
#
loop_
_entity_poly.entity_id
_entity_poly.type
_entity_poly.pdbx_seq_one_letter_code
_entity_poly.pdbx_strand_id
1 'polypeptide(L)'
;EVKALFGRTIDTGIQHGTVTVMKDHVGYEVTTYRIDGEYEDARHPKEVSFTSNLVEDLKRRDFTINAMAYNDRAGLVDEFDGVKDLENKVIRCVGNPMERFSEDALRMLRAVRFSAQLGFSIDEATKAAILELAPNLEKISAERIQVELVKLLTSDHPDYLRVAYETGITAVVLPEFDAIMKCEQNDALHEETVGEHTLKSLLNVDNDKVLRLTMLFHDFGKPLTYSRTEDGVTRFFGHPDISSDMSREIMRRLKFDNDTTDKVKKLTAVHDLFIRNAPNRVRRAMSKVSKELFPYFLQVRKANILAWKEEAQDKALEELQELENIYQGILDRGECVSVKELAVDGKDLIAAGVAQGKQIGEILSDLLEIVLEEPEKNTKETLLSYVKETYF
;
A
#
# COMPACT_ATOMS: atom_id res chain seq x y z
N GLU A 1 -28.09 5.20 28.54
CA GLU A 1 -29.05 6.21 28.05
C GLU A 1 -29.17 6.17 26.53
N VAL A 2 -28.08 6.36 25.74
CA VAL A 2 -28.10 6.40 24.26
C VAL A 2 -28.79 5.16 23.67
N LYS A 3 -28.45 3.94 24.13
CA LYS A 3 -29.02 2.68 23.66
C LYS A 3 -30.56 2.57 23.92
N ALA A 4 -31.10 3.32 24.87
CA ALA A 4 -32.52 3.37 25.13
C ALA A 4 -33.28 4.35 24.22
N LEU A 5 -32.58 5.30 23.62
CA LEU A 5 -33.18 6.34 22.76
C LEU A 5 -33.18 5.92 21.27
N PHE A 6 -32.27 5.04 20.87
CA PHE A 6 -32.08 4.66 19.47
C PHE A 6 -32.25 3.16 19.26
N GLY A 7 -33.08 2.78 18.27
CA GLY A 7 -33.43 1.39 18.00
C GLY A 7 -32.30 0.51 17.47
N ARG A 8 -31.24 1.08 16.88
CA ARG A 8 -30.10 0.32 16.37
C ARG A 8 -28.79 0.96 16.81
N THR A 9 -28.07 0.28 17.69
CA THR A 9 -26.77 0.72 18.21
C THR A 9 -25.76 -0.41 18.14
N ILE A 10 -24.45 -0.05 18.00
CA ILE A 10 -23.32 -0.98 18.01
C ILE A 10 -22.39 -0.56 19.16
N ASP A 11 -21.97 -1.53 19.98
CA ASP A 11 -21.07 -1.30 21.10
C ASP A 11 -19.61 -1.21 20.60
N THR A 12 -19.21 -0.05 20.10
CA THR A 12 -17.87 0.17 19.52
C THR A 12 -16.81 0.52 20.54
N GLY A 13 -17.19 0.87 21.76
CA GLY A 13 -16.23 1.28 22.80
C GLY A 13 -16.93 1.58 24.14
N ILE A 14 -17.84 0.73 24.58
CA ILE A 14 -18.65 0.94 25.79
C ILE A 14 -17.80 1.17 27.03
N GLN A 15 -16.65 0.50 27.15
CA GLN A 15 -15.71 0.67 28.27
C GLN A 15 -15.13 2.10 28.32
N HIS A 16 -15.11 2.79 27.18
CA HIS A 16 -14.62 4.16 27.05
C HIS A 16 -15.75 5.17 26.84
N GLY A 17 -17.02 4.75 27.09
CA GLY A 17 -18.19 5.61 26.98
C GLY A 17 -18.64 5.91 25.55
N THR A 18 -18.25 5.08 24.54
CA THR A 18 -18.61 5.28 23.14
C THR A 18 -19.61 4.23 22.66
N VAL A 19 -20.64 4.68 21.96
CA VAL A 19 -21.65 3.84 21.28
C VAL A 19 -21.87 4.39 19.88
N THR A 20 -21.91 3.53 18.86
CA THR A 20 -22.29 3.94 17.50
C THR A 20 -23.80 3.78 17.31
N VAL A 21 -24.48 4.88 16.99
CA VAL A 21 -25.89 4.91 16.60
C VAL A 21 -25.98 4.76 15.09
N MET A 22 -26.74 3.77 14.62
CA MET A 22 -27.00 3.56 13.20
C MET A 22 -28.28 4.26 12.77
N LYS A 23 -28.18 5.25 11.88
CA LYS A 23 -29.31 5.96 11.28
C LYS A 23 -29.10 6.05 9.77
N ASP A 24 -30.10 5.65 8.99
CA ASP A 24 -30.09 5.69 7.51
C ASP A 24 -28.82 5.04 6.89
N HIS A 25 -28.38 3.90 7.43
CA HIS A 25 -27.17 3.17 7.09
C HIS A 25 -25.84 3.91 7.42
N VAL A 26 -25.90 5.07 8.09
CA VAL A 26 -24.74 5.84 8.57
C VAL A 26 -24.54 5.59 10.06
N GLY A 27 -23.28 5.36 10.47
CA GLY A 27 -22.89 5.20 11.87
C GLY A 27 -22.47 6.55 12.48
N TYR A 28 -23.11 6.93 13.57
CA TYR A 28 -22.78 8.13 14.33
C TYR A 28 -22.19 7.72 15.68
N GLU A 29 -20.95 8.05 15.94
CA GLU A 29 -20.32 7.80 17.24
C GLU A 29 -20.80 8.82 18.28
N VAL A 30 -21.35 8.32 19.37
CA VAL A 30 -21.76 9.10 20.52
C VAL A 30 -20.86 8.75 21.69
N THR A 31 -20.07 9.72 22.14
CA THR A 31 -19.07 9.52 23.19
C THR A 31 -19.37 10.46 24.37
N THR A 32 -19.29 9.94 25.60
CA THR A 32 -19.33 10.76 26.81
C THR A 32 -18.00 11.49 26.98
N TYR A 33 -18.02 12.77 27.31
CA TYR A 33 -16.81 13.53 27.63
C TYR A 33 -16.03 12.87 28.75
N ARG A 34 -14.71 12.80 28.59
CA ARG A 34 -13.85 12.10 29.53
C ARG A 34 -12.53 12.83 29.76
N ILE A 35 -11.93 12.53 30.89
CA ILE A 35 -10.57 12.86 31.25
C ILE A 35 -9.82 11.54 31.29
N ASP A 36 -8.73 11.45 30.54
CA ASP A 36 -7.84 10.29 30.57
C ASP A 36 -6.85 10.46 31.74
N GLY A 37 -6.70 9.45 32.60
CA GLY A 37 -5.71 9.44 33.69
C GLY A 37 -4.29 9.19 33.18
N GLU A 38 -3.36 8.85 34.09
CA GLU A 38 -1.99 8.50 33.70
C GLU A 38 -1.98 7.29 32.76
N TYR A 39 -1.09 7.31 31.76
CA TYR A 39 -0.90 6.22 30.80
C TYR A 39 0.20 5.27 31.29
N GLU A 40 -0.04 3.96 31.27
CA GLU A 40 0.93 2.95 31.71
C GLU A 40 1.77 2.38 30.58
N ASP A 41 1.19 2.19 29.40
CA ASP A 41 1.77 1.41 28.28
C ASP A 41 1.88 2.24 26.98
N ALA A 42 1.94 3.56 27.06
CA ALA A 42 1.92 4.49 25.94
C ALA A 42 0.67 4.33 25.02
N ARG A 43 -0.46 3.83 25.59
CA ARG A 43 -1.72 3.65 24.86
C ARG A 43 -2.97 3.80 25.72
N HIS A 44 -3.01 3.14 26.88
CA HIS A 44 -4.22 3.06 27.70
C HIS A 44 -4.05 3.90 28.96
N PRO A 45 -4.99 4.82 29.22
CA PRO A 45 -5.03 5.45 30.54
C PRO A 45 -5.40 4.40 31.59
N LYS A 46 -4.75 4.43 32.76
CA LYS A 46 -5.04 3.57 33.91
C LYS A 46 -6.50 3.68 34.33
N GLU A 47 -7.01 4.89 34.30
CA GLU A 47 -8.39 5.21 34.67
C GLU A 47 -8.96 6.21 33.68
N VAL A 48 -10.24 6.05 33.38
CA VAL A 48 -11.02 7.00 32.58
C VAL A 48 -12.10 7.56 33.50
N SER A 49 -12.12 8.85 33.72
CA SER A 49 -13.19 9.52 34.43
C SER A 49 -14.07 10.33 33.47
N PHE A 50 -15.39 10.19 33.63
CA PHE A 50 -16.33 10.98 32.82
C PHE A 50 -16.49 12.40 33.39
N THR A 51 -16.62 13.36 32.49
CA THR A 51 -16.78 14.78 32.84
C THR A 51 -17.92 15.41 32.07
N SER A 52 -18.47 16.47 32.59
CA SER A 52 -19.37 17.36 31.83
C SER A 52 -18.65 18.56 31.20
N ASN A 53 -17.34 18.66 31.42
CA ASN A 53 -16.52 19.74 30.88
C ASN A 53 -15.99 19.40 29.49
N LEU A 54 -16.51 20.06 28.45
CA LEU A 54 -16.10 19.89 27.07
C LEU A 54 -14.61 20.22 26.87
N VAL A 55 -14.08 21.26 27.52
CA VAL A 55 -12.69 21.70 27.33
C VAL A 55 -11.71 20.60 27.76
N GLU A 56 -12.01 19.88 28.85
CA GLU A 56 -11.19 18.75 29.30
C GLU A 56 -11.21 17.59 28.29
N ASP A 57 -12.34 17.32 27.63
CA ASP A 57 -12.40 16.31 26.57
C ASP A 57 -11.62 16.75 25.33
N LEU A 58 -11.68 18.01 24.94
CA LEU A 58 -10.92 18.55 23.81
C LEU A 58 -9.42 18.56 24.09
N LYS A 59 -9.00 18.86 25.31
CA LYS A 59 -7.59 18.94 25.74
C LYS A 59 -6.84 17.61 25.61
N ARG A 60 -7.49 16.46 25.77
CA ARG A 60 -6.87 15.13 25.64
C ARG A 60 -6.70 14.68 24.18
N ARG A 61 -7.23 15.42 23.20
CA ARG A 61 -7.15 15.07 21.78
C ARG A 61 -5.74 15.26 21.23
N ASP A 62 -5.51 14.69 20.05
CA ASP A 62 -4.20 14.69 19.41
C ASP A 62 -3.79 16.07 18.85
N PHE A 63 -4.61 16.62 17.96
CA PHE A 63 -4.28 17.85 17.22
C PHE A 63 -5.36 18.92 17.37
N THR A 64 -4.95 20.19 17.31
CA THR A 64 -5.81 21.36 17.42
C THR A 64 -6.98 21.31 16.43
N ILE A 65 -6.72 20.93 15.18
CA ILE A 65 -7.73 20.80 14.12
C ILE A 65 -8.79 19.72 14.42
N ASN A 66 -8.53 18.80 15.35
CA ASN A 66 -9.46 17.77 15.83
C ASN A 66 -10.01 18.09 17.24
N ALA A 67 -9.60 19.21 17.85
CA ALA A 67 -9.97 19.61 19.21
C ALA A 67 -10.97 20.76 19.21
N MET A 68 -11.93 20.72 18.30
CA MET A 68 -13.04 21.65 18.19
C MET A 68 -14.36 20.94 18.35
N ALA A 69 -15.39 21.68 18.79
CA ALA A 69 -16.75 21.17 18.90
C ALA A 69 -17.76 22.20 18.40
N TYR A 70 -18.88 21.71 17.89
CA TYR A 70 -19.96 22.56 17.41
C TYR A 70 -21.32 22.08 17.94
N ASN A 71 -22.18 22.99 18.33
CA ASN A 71 -23.61 22.75 18.44
C ASN A 71 -24.41 24.03 18.10
N ASP A 72 -25.67 23.84 17.72
CA ASP A 72 -26.54 24.94 17.24
C ASP A 72 -26.79 26.05 18.27
N ARG A 73 -26.59 25.79 19.57
CA ARG A 73 -26.85 26.77 20.64
C ARG A 73 -25.61 27.59 21.02
N ALA A 74 -24.45 26.89 21.11
CA ALA A 74 -23.20 27.52 21.54
C ALA A 74 -22.33 27.97 20.34
N GLY A 75 -22.68 27.52 19.13
CA GLY A 75 -21.83 27.69 17.95
C GLY A 75 -20.57 26.86 18.01
N LEU A 76 -19.50 27.32 17.40
CA LEU A 76 -18.18 26.68 17.40
C LEU A 76 -17.44 26.99 18.69
N VAL A 77 -16.93 25.94 19.33
CA VAL A 77 -16.01 26.01 20.47
C VAL A 77 -14.63 25.61 20.01
N ASP A 78 -13.69 26.51 20.03
CA ASP A 78 -12.29 26.34 19.61
C ASP A 78 -11.35 26.95 20.67
N GLU A 79 -10.99 26.14 21.67
CA GLU A 79 -10.15 26.56 22.81
C GLU A 79 -8.64 26.42 22.52
N PHE A 80 -8.28 25.81 21.37
CA PHE A 80 -6.90 25.44 21.05
C PHE A 80 -6.43 25.99 19.69
N ASP A 81 -7.07 27.04 19.17
CA ASP A 81 -6.74 27.68 17.89
C ASP A 81 -6.83 26.72 16.66
N GLY A 82 -7.71 25.72 16.69
CA GLY A 82 -7.87 24.73 15.61
C GLY A 82 -8.29 25.36 14.28
N VAL A 83 -9.17 26.36 14.28
CA VAL A 83 -9.56 27.11 13.08
C VAL A 83 -8.36 27.82 12.46
N LYS A 84 -7.56 28.50 13.29
CA LYS A 84 -6.35 29.18 12.84
C LYS A 84 -5.33 28.22 12.24
N ASP A 85 -5.15 27.04 12.83
CA ASP A 85 -4.26 26.01 12.29
C ASP A 85 -4.80 25.40 10.99
N LEU A 86 -6.12 25.25 10.83
CA LEU A 86 -6.75 24.88 9.55
C LEU A 86 -6.49 25.94 8.47
N GLU A 87 -6.67 27.23 8.78
CA GLU A 87 -6.43 28.33 7.84
C GLU A 87 -4.96 28.40 7.42
N ASN A 88 -4.04 28.16 8.38
CA ASN A 88 -2.60 28.17 8.14
C ASN A 88 -2.07 26.84 7.57
N LYS A 89 -2.92 25.81 7.42
CA LYS A 89 -2.55 24.46 6.95
C LYS A 89 -1.45 23.84 7.81
N VAL A 90 -1.65 23.81 9.13
CA VAL A 90 -0.67 23.28 10.10
C VAL A 90 -1.28 22.18 10.94
N ILE A 91 -0.52 21.09 11.12
CA ILE A 91 -0.81 20.03 12.09
C ILE A 91 -0.03 20.34 13.37
N ARG A 92 -0.74 20.71 14.41
CA ARG A 92 -0.19 21.07 15.73
C ARG A 92 -0.80 20.21 16.82
N CYS A 93 0.01 19.69 17.74
CA CYS A 93 -0.49 19.01 18.94
C CYS A 93 -1.28 19.95 19.84
N VAL A 94 -2.30 19.42 20.50
CA VAL A 94 -2.98 20.10 21.59
C VAL A 94 -2.05 20.17 22.80
N GLY A 95 -1.75 21.37 23.30
CA GLY A 95 -0.88 21.57 24.44
C GLY A 95 0.59 21.20 24.19
N ASN A 96 1.19 20.41 25.09
CA ASN A 96 2.59 20.05 25.00
C ASN A 96 2.78 18.77 24.15
N PRO A 97 3.47 18.83 22.98
CA PRO A 97 3.67 17.66 22.12
C PRO A 97 4.40 16.50 22.81
N MET A 98 5.37 16.79 23.69
CA MET A 98 6.11 15.77 24.42
C MET A 98 5.20 14.93 25.32
N GLU A 99 4.26 15.58 26.00
CA GLU A 99 3.26 14.89 26.82
C GLU A 99 2.32 14.06 25.95
N ARG A 100 1.76 14.67 24.89
CA ARG A 100 0.80 14.02 23.98
C ARG A 100 1.36 12.76 23.32
N PHE A 101 2.63 12.77 22.90
CA PHE A 101 3.27 11.61 22.27
C PHE A 101 3.74 10.57 23.29
N SER A 102 4.04 10.99 24.53
CA SER A 102 4.32 10.04 25.63
C SER A 102 3.07 9.26 26.06
N GLU A 103 1.87 9.87 25.97
CA GLU A 103 0.60 9.21 26.25
C GLU A 103 0.23 8.15 25.20
N ASP A 104 0.32 8.48 23.91
CA ASP A 104 0.11 7.54 22.81
C ASP A 104 1.08 7.86 21.67
N ALA A 105 2.13 7.05 21.57
CA ALA A 105 3.17 7.22 20.57
C ALA A 105 2.64 7.11 19.12
N LEU A 106 1.48 6.43 18.88
CA LEU A 106 0.87 6.39 17.56
C LEU A 106 0.48 7.78 17.05
N ARG A 107 0.24 8.74 17.93
CA ARG A 107 -0.05 10.13 17.54
C ARG A 107 1.04 10.74 16.67
N MET A 108 2.30 10.30 16.80
CA MET A 108 3.40 10.73 15.91
C MET A 108 3.16 10.31 14.46
N LEU A 109 2.82 9.03 14.23
CA LEU A 109 2.49 8.54 12.89
C LEU A 109 1.19 9.16 12.36
N ARG A 110 0.22 9.43 13.26
CA ARG A 110 -1.01 10.14 12.91
C ARG A 110 -0.74 11.59 12.46
N ALA A 111 0.25 12.29 13.06
CA ALA A 111 0.64 13.64 12.62
C ALA A 111 1.08 13.63 11.15
N VAL A 112 1.98 12.70 10.79
CA VAL A 112 2.44 12.56 9.40
C VAL A 112 1.30 12.15 8.47
N ARG A 113 0.44 11.22 8.90
CA ARG A 113 -0.72 10.81 8.11
C ARG A 113 -1.70 11.96 7.86
N PHE A 114 -2.04 12.78 8.87
CA PHE A 114 -2.91 13.94 8.68
C PHE A 114 -2.24 15.00 7.78
N SER A 115 -0.94 15.23 7.96
CA SER A 115 -0.15 16.08 7.09
C SER A 115 -0.26 15.63 5.63
N ALA A 116 -0.11 14.32 5.35
CA ALA A 116 -0.25 13.73 4.02
C ALA A 116 -1.67 13.81 3.45
N GLN A 117 -2.70 13.59 4.28
CA GLN A 117 -4.10 13.62 3.84
C GLN A 117 -4.60 15.02 3.51
N LEU A 118 -4.10 16.04 4.21
CA LEU A 118 -4.57 17.42 4.09
C LEU A 118 -3.61 18.31 3.29
N GLY A 119 -2.40 17.84 2.99
CA GLY A 119 -1.34 18.66 2.40
C GLY A 119 -0.85 19.76 3.35
N PHE A 120 -0.85 19.51 4.67
CA PHE A 120 -0.51 20.48 5.71
C PHE A 120 0.93 20.25 6.20
N SER A 121 1.61 21.33 6.62
CA SER A 121 2.89 21.22 7.32
C SER A 121 2.69 20.79 8.78
N ILE A 122 3.71 20.19 9.38
CA ILE A 122 3.73 19.89 10.81
C ILE A 122 4.40 21.06 11.54
N ASP A 123 3.80 21.53 12.63
CA ASP A 123 4.36 22.55 13.49
C ASP A 123 5.75 22.15 14.03
N GLU A 124 6.66 23.09 14.11
CA GLU A 124 8.06 22.83 14.45
C GLU A 124 8.24 22.17 15.83
N ALA A 125 7.50 22.63 16.86
CA ALA A 125 7.56 22.01 18.18
C ALA A 125 7.00 20.57 18.16
N THR A 126 5.94 20.35 17.37
CA THR A 126 5.35 19.04 17.14
C THR A 126 6.34 18.14 16.40
N LYS A 127 7.01 18.65 15.34
CA LYS A 127 8.04 17.89 14.57
C LYS A 127 9.25 17.55 15.44
N ALA A 128 9.72 18.48 16.27
CA ALA A 128 10.83 18.24 17.19
C ALA A 128 10.51 17.13 18.22
N ALA A 129 9.31 17.14 18.77
CA ALA A 129 8.86 16.12 19.70
C ALA A 129 8.73 14.73 19.03
N ILE A 130 8.32 14.66 17.75
CA ILE A 130 8.31 13.41 16.99
C ILE A 130 9.73 12.87 16.89
N LEU A 131 10.69 13.70 16.48
CA LEU A 131 12.10 13.30 16.32
C LEU A 131 12.69 12.72 17.62
N GLU A 132 12.36 13.32 18.77
CA GLU A 132 12.84 12.86 20.08
C GLU A 132 12.17 11.55 20.54
N LEU A 133 10.86 11.42 20.29
CA LEU A 133 10.05 10.32 20.84
C LEU A 133 9.76 9.19 19.83
N ALA A 134 10.20 9.30 18.58
CA ALA A 134 9.99 8.25 17.55
C ALA A 134 10.35 6.83 18.04
N PRO A 135 11.41 6.58 18.83
CA PRO A 135 11.69 5.25 19.35
C PRO A 135 10.57 4.60 20.17
N ASN A 136 9.68 5.41 20.77
CA ASN A 136 8.53 4.88 21.49
C ASN A 136 7.50 4.15 20.61
N LEU A 137 7.58 4.30 19.28
CA LEU A 137 6.74 3.55 18.34
C LEU A 137 6.96 2.04 18.41
N GLU A 138 8.09 1.56 18.94
CA GLU A 138 8.33 0.13 19.22
C GLU A 138 7.28 -0.48 20.15
N LYS A 139 6.64 0.34 20.99
CA LYS A 139 5.58 -0.09 21.93
C LYS A 139 4.20 -0.23 21.27
N ILE A 140 4.06 0.24 20.05
CA ILE A 140 2.77 0.26 19.33
C ILE A 140 2.59 -1.04 18.55
N SER A 141 1.37 -1.60 18.61
CA SER A 141 1.07 -2.83 17.88
C SER A 141 1.16 -2.64 16.36
N ALA A 142 1.61 -3.67 15.67
CA ALA A 142 1.82 -3.66 14.22
C ALA A 142 0.54 -3.33 13.45
N GLU A 143 -0.63 -3.79 13.93
CA GLU A 143 -1.93 -3.53 13.32
C GLU A 143 -2.30 -2.04 13.34
N ARG A 144 -1.96 -1.34 14.44
CA ARG A 144 -2.20 0.12 14.54
C ARG A 144 -1.27 0.88 13.60
N ILE A 145 0.00 0.50 13.54
CA ILE A 145 0.99 1.07 12.60
C ILE A 145 0.54 0.86 11.16
N GLN A 146 0.14 -0.37 10.80
CA GLN A 146 -0.36 -0.72 9.48
C GLN A 146 -1.50 0.21 9.03
N VAL A 147 -2.49 0.43 9.90
CA VAL A 147 -3.67 1.26 9.57
C VAL A 147 -3.26 2.70 9.24
N GLU A 148 -2.37 3.30 10.03
CA GLU A 148 -1.91 4.67 9.77
C GLU A 148 -0.99 4.75 8.54
N LEU A 149 -0.11 3.76 8.34
CA LEU A 149 0.75 3.67 7.16
C LEU A 149 -0.09 3.54 5.86
N VAL A 150 -1.10 2.67 5.84
CA VAL A 150 -1.98 2.53 4.67
C VAL A 150 -2.70 3.85 4.39
N LYS A 151 -3.25 4.52 5.40
CA LYS A 151 -3.93 5.81 5.24
C LYS A 151 -2.99 6.92 4.76
N LEU A 152 -1.71 6.88 5.13
CA LEU A 152 -0.69 7.79 4.63
C LEU A 152 -0.43 7.51 3.15
N LEU A 153 -0.15 6.26 2.79
CA LEU A 153 0.14 5.85 1.42
C LEU A 153 -1.05 6.09 0.47
N THR A 154 -2.28 5.88 0.94
CA THR A 154 -3.52 6.11 0.16
C THR A 154 -4.07 7.53 0.31
N SER A 155 -3.23 8.49 0.66
CA SER A 155 -3.54 9.92 0.66
C SER A 155 -3.20 10.57 -0.68
N ASP A 156 -3.52 11.86 -0.81
CA ASP A 156 -3.16 12.67 -1.98
C ASP A 156 -1.65 13.02 -1.99
N HIS A 157 -0.97 12.90 -0.83
CA HIS A 157 0.45 13.19 -0.68
C HIS A 157 1.21 12.01 -0.05
N PRO A 158 1.30 10.83 -0.71
CA PRO A 158 2.03 9.66 -0.20
C PRO A 158 3.54 9.93 -0.05
N ASP A 159 4.07 10.90 -0.78
CA ASP A 159 5.45 11.40 -0.70
C ASP A 159 5.79 12.02 0.67
N TYR A 160 4.79 12.34 1.49
CA TYR A 160 5.00 12.76 2.88
C TYR A 160 5.54 11.63 3.78
N LEU A 161 5.70 10.42 3.25
CA LEU A 161 6.54 9.38 3.85
C LEU A 161 7.97 9.88 4.09
N ARG A 162 8.44 10.88 3.31
CA ARG A 162 9.66 11.64 3.57
C ARG A 162 9.68 12.26 4.98
N VAL A 163 8.56 12.86 5.40
CA VAL A 163 8.47 13.47 6.74
C VAL A 163 8.63 12.39 7.83
N ALA A 164 8.08 11.19 7.61
CA ALA A 164 8.30 10.06 8.52
C ALA A 164 9.79 9.64 8.57
N TYR A 165 10.50 9.70 7.43
CA TYR A 165 11.94 9.45 7.37
C TYR A 165 12.73 10.54 8.11
N GLU A 166 12.49 11.81 7.80
CA GLU A 166 13.17 12.95 8.43
C GLU A 166 12.98 13.03 9.95
N THR A 167 11.87 12.52 10.44
CA THR A 167 11.53 12.51 11.87
C THR A 167 11.88 11.21 12.58
N GLY A 168 12.55 10.27 11.89
CA GLY A 168 13.01 9.01 12.47
C GLY A 168 11.91 7.96 12.70
N ILE A 169 10.68 8.22 12.27
CA ILE A 169 9.57 7.26 12.37
C ILE A 169 9.88 6.00 11.56
N THR A 170 10.38 6.15 10.33
CA THR A 170 10.68 5.01 9.46
C THR A 170 11.78 4.13 10.03
N ALA A 171 12.76 4.68 10.71
CA ALA A 171 13.82 3.91 11.37
C ALA A 171 13.28 2.86 12.35
N VAL A 172 12.08 3.10 12.91
CA VAL A 172 11.42 2.19 13.85
C VAL A 172 10.42 1.27 13.15
N VAL A 173 9.54 1.84 12.32
CA VAL A 173 8.40 1.08 11.76
C VAL A 173 8.71 0.40 10.43
N LEU A 174 9.66 0.96 9.66
CA LEU A 174 10.01 0.52 8.30
C LEU A 174 11.50 0.82 8.01
N PRO A 175 12.46 0.26 8.75
CA PRO A 175 13.88 0.60 8.63
C PRO A 175 14.46 0.31 7.23
N GLU A 176 13.83 -0.57 6.47
CA GLU A 176 14.19 -0.88 5.09
C GLU A 176 13.99 0.34 4.18
N PHE A 177 13.06 1.25 4.50
CA PHE A 177 12.88 2.51 3.79
C PHE A 177 14.08 3.43 3.99
N ASP A 178 14.65 3.48 5.18
CA ASP A 178 15.86 4.26 5.47
C ASP A 178 17.05 3.78 4.63
N ALA A 179 17.12 2.48 4.35
CA ALA A 179 18.18 1.92 3.51
C ALA A 179 18.07 2.41 2.05
N ILE A 180 16.86 2.45 1.48
CA ILE A 180 16.67 2.95 0.12
C ILE A 180 16.84 4.47 0.01
N MET A 181 16.48 5.24 1.04
CA MET A 181 16.71 6.69 1.09
C MET A 181 18.19 7.07 1.02
N LYS A 182 19.08 6.17 1.47
CA LYS A 182 20.54 6.33 1.46
C LYS A 182 21.22 5.65 0.25
N CYS A 183 20.47 4.87 -0.52
CA CYS A 183 21.02 4.12 -1.65
C CYS A 183 21.10 4.98 -2.90
N GLU A 184 22.30 5.36 -3.30
CA GLU A 184 22.53 6.14 -4.52
C GLU A 184 22.25 5.32 -5.78
N GLN A 185 21.66 5.95 -6.78
CA GLN A 185 21.53 5.44 -8.14
C GLN A 185 22.30 6.38 -9.09
N ASN A 186 23.12 5.79 -9.94
CA ASN A 186 23.82 6.52 -11.00
C ASN A 186 23.83 5.65 -12.26
N ASP A 187 22.76 5.74 -13.04
CA ASP A 187 22.60 5.01 -14.29
C ASP A 187 21.93 5.89 -15.37
N ALA A 188 21.61 5.29 -16.50
CA ALA A 188 20.99 6.02 -17.61
C ALA A 188 19.59 6.55 -17.30
N LEU A 189 18.89 5.96 -16.32
CA LEU A 189 17.50 6.25 -16.01
C LEU A 189 17.33 7.12 -14.76
N HIS A 190 18.31 7.10 -13.82
CA HIS A 190 18.18 7.69 -12.49
C HIS A 190 19.34 8.63 -12.15
N GLU A 191 19.05 9.72 -11.41
CA GLU A 191 20.01 10.69 -10.87
C GLU A 191 19.93 10.81 -9.34
N GLU A 192 18.91 10.24 -8.75
CA GLU A 192 18.56 10.40 -7.35
C GLU A 192 18.66 9.07 -6.61
N THR A 193 18.51 9.10 -5.28
CA THR A 193 18.50 7.87 -4.48
C THR A 193 17.31 6.99 -4.85
N VAL A 194 17.40 5.69 -4.52
CA VAL A 194 16.29 4.73 -4.67
C VAL A 194 15.05 5.20 -3.91
N GLY A 195 15.23 5.80 -2.73
CA GLY A 195 14.13 6.33 -1.94
C GLY A 195 13.42 7.51 -2.60
N GLU A 196 14.18 8.44 -3.19
CA GLU A 196 13.61 9.58 -3.93
C GLU A 196 12.81 9.12 -5.15
N HIS A 197 13.36 8.17 -5.91
CA HIS A 197 12.65 7.51 -7.00
C HIS A 197 11.36 6.84 -6.51
N THR A 198 11.40 6.13 -5.38
CA THR A 198 10.22 5.48 -4.78
C THR A 198 9.14 6.50 -4.41
N LEU A 199 9.52 7.63 -3.80
CA LEU A 199 8.57 8.70 -3.44
C LEU A 199 7.91 9.32 -4.68
N LYS A 200 8.67 9.56 -5.77
CA LYS A 200 8.11 10.02 -7.04
C LYS A 200 7.17 8.98 -7.68
N SER A 201 7.56 7.71 -7.65
CA SER A 201 6.75 6.62 -8.19
C SER A 201 5.42 6.48 -7.47
N LEU A 202 5.38 6.68 -6.14
CA LEU A 202 4.15 6.68 -5.34
C LEU A 202 3.13 7.72 -5.81
N LEU A 203 3.55 8.88 -6.30
CA LEU A 203 2.65 9.92 -6.79
C LEU A 203 1.99 9.56 -8.13
N ASN A 204 2.55 8.62 -8.87
CA ASN A 204 2.17 8.28 -10.24
C ASN A 204 1.29 7.03 -10.37
N VAL A 205 0.84 6.42 -9.26
CA VAL A 205 -0.15 5.33 -9.26
C VAL A 205 -1.47 5.80 -8.65
N ASP A 206 -2.56 5.14 -9.04
CA ASP A 206 -3.86 5.39 -8.46
C ASP A 206 -3.87 5.22 -6.93
N ASN A 207 -4.84 5.84 -6.29
CA ASN A 207 -5.06 5.72 -4.84
C ASN A 207 -5.68 4.35 -4.50
N ASP A 208 -4.92 3.30 -4.74
CA ASP A 208 -5.25 1.92 -4.42
C ASP A 208 -4.21 1.31 -3.46
N LYS A 209 -4.68 0.58 -2.46
CA LYS A 209 -3.82 -0.01 -1.41
C LYS A 209 -2.73 -0.93 -2.00
N VAL A 210 -3.08 -1.77 -2.98
CA VAL A 210 -2.13 -2.74 -3.56
C VAL A 210 -1.10 -2.02 -4.42
N LEU A 211 -1.53 -1.05 -5.24
CA LEU A 211 -0.63 -0.24 -6.08
C LEU A 211 0.35 0.56 -5.23
N ARG A 212 -0.14 1.28 -4.21
CA ARG A 212 0.69 2.11 -3.32
C ARG A 212 1.71 1.28 -2.55
N LEU A 213 1.31 0.11 -2.03
CA LEU A 213 2.22 -0.83 -1.36
C LEU A 213 3.22 -1.44 -2.34
N THR A 214 2.81 -1.79 -3.56
CA THR A 214 3.72 -2.29 -4.59
C THR A 214 4.78 -1.25 -4.91
N MET A 215 4.38 0.01 -5.16
CA MET A 215 5.34 1.08 -5.44
C MET A 215 6.23 1.40 -4.24
N LEU A 216 5.74 1.29 -3.02
CA LEU A 216 6.58 1.42 -1.83
C LEU A 216 7.71 0.38 -1.81
N PHE A 217 7.39 -0.88 -2.13
CA PHE A 217 8.32 -2.00 -1.94
C PHE A 217 9.11 -2.39 -3.20
N HIS A 218 8.78 -1.86 -4.40
CA HIS A 218 9.32 -2.38 -5.65
C HIS A 218 10.86 -2.44 -5.69
N ASP A 219 11.51 -1.48 -5.08
CA ASP A 219 12.96 -1.30 -5.12
C ASP A 219 13.68 -1.55 -3.78
N PHE A 220 13.01 -2.11 -2.77
CA PHE A 220 13.61 -2.36 -1.45
C PHE A 220 14.81 -3.32 -1.49
N GLY A 221 14.90 -4.16 -2.51
CA GLY A 221 16.02 -5.07 -2.72
C GLY A 221 17.29 -4.42 -3.29
N LYS A 222 17.20 -3.20 -3.85
CA LYS A 222 18.33 -2.53 -4.49
C LYS A 222 19.55 -2.35 -3.55
N PRO A 223 19.41 -1.90 -2.30
CA PRO A 223 20.57 -1.79 -1.40
C PRO A 223 21.32 -3.10 -1.18
N LEU A 224 20.63 -4.26 -1.25
CA LEU A 224 21.23 -5.58 -1.04
C LEU A 224 21.86 -6.16 -2.30
N THR A 225 21.54 -5.62 -3.46
CA THR A 225 22.05 -6.06 -4.77
C THR A 225 22.94 -5.02 -5.44
N TYR A 226 23.29 -3.97 -4.69
CA TYR A 226 24.12 -2.87 -5.16
C TYR A 226 25.49 -3.35 -5.66
N SER A 227 25.83 -2.97 -6.86
CA SER A 227 27.17 -3.11 -7.41
C SER A 227 27.50 -1.89 -8.26
N ARG A 228 28.79 -1.62 -8.46
CA ARG A 228 29.26 -0.49 -9.26
C ARG A 228 30.29 -0.97 -10.26
N THR A 229 30.13 -0.56 -11.49
CA THR A 229 31.11 -0.84 -12.56
C THR A 229 32.33 0.05 -12.45
N GLU A 230 33.42 -0.24 -13.18
CA GLU A 230 34.67 0.55 -13.15
C GLU A 230 34.46 2.00 -13.62
N ASP A 231 33.53 2.23 -14.55
CA ASP A 231 33.10 3.53 -15.05
C ASP A 231 32.08 4.25 -14.14
N GLY A 232 31.78 3.66 -12.98
CA GLY A 232 30.99 4.30 -11.93
C GLY A 232 29.46 4.12 -12.05
N VAL A 233 28.98 3.33 -13.02
CA VAL A 233 27.56 3.04 -13.20
C VAL A 233 27.07 2.05 -12.16
N THR A 234 25.94 2.34 -11.52
CA THR A 234 25.32 1.43 -10.54
C THR A 234 24.49 0.34 -11.22
N ARG A 235 24.46 -0.85 -10.59
CA ARG A 235 23.72 -2.04 -11.04
C ARG A 235 23.06 -2.72 -9.85
N PHE A 236 21.87 -3.29 -10.09
CA PHE A 236 21.03 -3.90 -9.04
C PHE A 236 20.45 -5.24 -9.52
N PHE A 237 21.31 -6.14 -9.97
CA PHE A 237 20.86 -7.42 -10.54
C PHE A 237 20.10 -8.28 -9.52
N GLY A 238 18.90 -8.75 -9.92
CA GLY A 238 18.05 -9.61 -9.10
C GLY A 238 17.28 -8.90 -7.99
N HIS A 239 17.31 -7.55 -7.94
CA HIS A 239 16.56 -6.79 -6.93
C HIS A 239 15.04 -7.08 -6.93
N PRO A 240 14.34 -7.40 -8.05
CA PRO A 240 12.91 -7.65 -8.00
C PRO A 240 12.55 -8.86 -7.12
N ASP A 241 13.32 -9.94 -7.19
CA ASP A 241 13.09 -11.12 -6.35
C ASP A 241 13.36 -10.81 -4.88
N ILE A 242 14.46 -10.11 -4.58
CA ILE A 242 14.79 -9.67 -3.21
C ILE A 242 13.71 -8.72 -2.69
N SER A 243 13.30 -7.72 -3.47
CA SER A 243 12.22 -6.78 -3.10
C SER A 243 10.91 -7.52 -2.80
N SER A 244 10.58 -8.51 -3.62
CA SER A 244 9.39 -9.34 -3.47
C SER A 244 9.40 -10.13 -2.16
N ASP A 245 10.52 -10.75 -1.80
CA ASP A 245 10.63 -11.48 -0.55
C ASP A 245 10.62 -10.53 0.65
N MET A 246 11.33 -9.40 0.59
CA MET A 246 11.28 -8.33 1.61
C MET A 246 9.87 -7.80 1.82
N SER A 247 9.13 -7.51 0.73
CA SER A 247 7.75 -7.02 0.81
C SER A 247 6.86 -7.98 1.62
N ARG A 248 6.97 -9.29 1.35
CA ARG A 248 6.23 -10.33 2.08
C ARG A 248 6.60 -10.36 3.57
N GLU A 249 7.89 -10.26 3.91
CA GLU A 249 8.34 -10.27 5.30
C GLU A 249 7.86 -9.04 6.06
N ILE A 250 7.99 -7.85 5.46
CA ILE A 250 7.53 -6.59 6.03
C ILE A 250 6.02 -6.60 6.23
N MET A 251 5.26 -7.02 5.21
CA MET A 251 3.81 -7.05 5.30
C MET A 251 3.31 -8.05 6.36
N ARG A 252 3.99 -9.19 6.54
CA ARG A 252 3.71 -10.12 7.65
C ARG A 252 4.05 -9.52 9.00
N ARG A 253 5.19 -8.84 9.14
CA ARG A 253 5.57 -8.11 10.34
C ARG A 253 4.52 -7.07 10.71
N LEU A 254 4.00 -6.34 9.72
CA LEU A 254 2.96 -5.32 9.89
C LEU A 254 1.53 -5.90 9.89
N LYS A 255 1.35 -7.23 9.89
CA LYS A 255 0.06 -7.91 10.01
C LYS A 255 -0.94 -7.62 8.89
N PHE A 256 -0.46 -7.46 7.65
CA PHE A 256 -1.35 -7.39 6.49
C PHE A 256 -2.04 -8.74 6.22
N ASP A 257 -3.20 -8.67 5.58
CA ASP A 257 -3.93 -9.85 5.12
C ASP A 257 -3.16 -10.58 3.99
N ASN A 258 -3.42 -11.89 3.84
CA ASN A 258 -2.70 -12.71 2.87
C ASN A 258 -2.99 -12.33 1.42
N ASP A 259 -4.24 -11.97 1.08
CA ASP A 259 -4.62 -11.61 -0.30
C ASP A 259 -3.85 -10.35 -0.75
N THR A 260 -3.85 -9.30 0.07
CA THR A 260 -3.06 -8.09 -0.19
C THR A 260 -1.56 -8.43 -0.29
N THR A 261 -1.03 -9.25 0.62
CA THR A 261 0.38 -9.64 0.66
C THR A 261 0.80 -10.39 -0.60
N ASP A 262 -0.01 -11.35 -1.06
CA ASP A 262 0.31 -12.17 -2.23
C ASP A 262 0.25 -11.34 -3.53
N LYS A 263 -0.71 -10.41 -3.66
CA LYS A 263 -0.81 -9.48 -4.79
C LYS A 263 0.40 -8.55 -4.86
N VAL A 264 0.74 -7.90 -3.75
CA VAL A 264 1.90 -6.99 -3.67
C VAL A 264 3.19 -7.73 -3.96
N LYS A 265 3.41 -8.88 -3.32
CA LYS A 265 4.58 -9.73 -3.56
C LYS A 265 4.73 -10.06 -5.05
N LYS A 266 3.65 -10.49 -5.70
CA LYS A 266 3.67 -10.87 -7.11
C LYS A 266 3.97 -9.68 -8.03
N LEU A 267 3.33 -8.54 -7.79
CA LEU A 267 3.57 -7.32 -8.57
C LEU A 267 5.00 -6.80 -8.38
N THR A 268 5.51 -6.83 -7.16
CA THR A 268 6.90 -6.46 -6.85
C THR A 268 7.89 -7.36 -7.57
N ALA A 269 7.65 -8.69 -7.63
CA ALA A 269 8.53 -9.62 -8.35
C ALA A 269 8.60 -9.36 -9.86
N VAL A 270 7.58 -8.75 -10.44
CA VAL A 270 7.47 -8.54 -11.89
C VAL A 270 7.54 -7.08 -12.33
N HIS A 271 7.73 -6.12 -11.40
CA HIS A 271 7.67 -4.69 -11.71
C HIS A 271 8.64 -4.26 -12.82
N ASP A 272 9.79 -4.92 -12.92
CA ASP A 272 10.84 -4.66 -13.92
C ASP A 272 10.82 -5.67 -15.10
N LEU A 273 9.73 -6.46 -15.24
CA LEU A 273 9.61 -7.46 -16.30
C LEU A 273 9.61 -6.79 -17.67
N PHE A 274 10.66 -7.05 -18.46
CA PHE A 274 10.72 -6.60 -19.85
C PHE A 274 9.84 -7.47 -20.75
N ILE A 275 8.91 -6.82 -21.46
CA ILE A 275 8.00 -7.47 -22.41
C ILE A 275 8.21 -6.84 -23.77
N ARG A 276 8.56 -7.66 -24.79
CA ARG A 276 8.58 -7.19 -26.19
C ARG A 276 7.15 -6.98 -26.67
N ASN A 277 6.92 -5.92 -27.45
CA ASN A 277 5.62 -5.59 -28.04
C ASN A 277 5.25 -6.55 -29.18
N ALA A 278 4.90 -7.80 -28.80
CA ALA A 278 4.43 -8.85 -29.68
C ALA A 278 3.30 -9.63 -28.99
N PRO A 279 2.19 -9.97 -29.68
CA PRO A 279 1.03 -10.57 -29.04
C PRO A 279 1.32 -11.85 -28.22
N ASN A 280 2.15 -12.76 -28.73
CA ASN A 280 2.54 -13.97 -28.02
C ASN A 280 3.36 -13.67 -26.74
N ARG A 281 4.17 -12.61 -26.74
CA ARG A 281 4.94 -12.18 -25.56
C ARG A 281 4.05 -11.54 -24.51
N VAL A 282 3.06 -10.75 -24.94
CA VAL A 282 2.07 -10.14 -24.04
C VAL A 282 1.18 -11.22 -23.42
N ARG A 283 0.69 -12.21 -24.19
CA ARG A 283 -0.07 -13.36 -23.63
C ARG A 283 0.74 -14.12 -22.56
N ARG A 284 2.02 -14.42 -22.81
CA ARG A 284 2.89 -15.06 -21.81
C ARG A 284 3.08 -14.19 -20.56
N ALA A 285 3.23 -12.89 -20.72
CA ALA A 285 3.31 -11.98 -19.59
C ALA A 285 1.98 -11.93 -18.80
N MET A 286 0.83 -11.89 -19.50
CA MET A 286 -0.49 -11.98 -18.86
C MET A 286 -0.68 -13.30 -18.10
N SER A 287 -0.19 -14.41 -18.64
CA SER A 287 -0.20 -15.70 -17.93
C SER A 287 0.68 -15.68 -16.69
N LYS A 288 1.90 -15.12 -16.78
CA LYS A 288 2.85 -15.01 -15.67
C LYS A 288 2.33 -14.10 -14.57
N VAL A 289 1.86 -12.91 -14.93
CA VAL A 289 1.37 -11.89 -13.98
C VAL A 289 -0.03 -12.23 -13.45
N SER A 290 -0.82 -12.97 -14.17
CA SER A 290 -2.25 -13.22 -14.13
C SER A 290 -3.09 -12.12 -14.79
N LYS A 291 -4.18 -12.54 -15.42
CA LYS A 291 -5.14 -11.65 -16.09
C LYS A 291 -5.70 -10.55 -15.14
N GLU A 292 -5.94 -10.93 -13.88
CA GLU A 292 -6.46 -10.03 -12.84
C GLU A 292 -5.45 -8.93 -12.46
N LEU A 293 -4.16 -9.28 -12.33
CA LEU A 293 -3.12 -8.35 -11.89
C LEU A 293 -2.44 -7.60 -13.03
N PHE A 294 -2.69 -7.98 -14.28
CA PHE A 294 -2.03 -7.35 -15.42
C PHE A 294 -2.34 -5.83 -15.55
N PRO A 295 -3.58 -5.34 -15.29
CA PRO A 295 -3.84 -3.90 -15.23
C PRO A 295 -3.03 -3.18 -14.16
N TYR A 296 -2.84 -3.81 -12.98
CA TYR A 296 -2.00 -3.28 -11.91
C TYR A 296 -0.53 -3.21 -12.34
N PHE A 297 -0.04 -4.28 -13.00
CA PHE A 297 1.31 -4.31 -13.55
C PHE A 297 1.57 -3.16 -14.54
N LEU A 298 0.63 -2.85 -15.44
CA LEU A 298 0.74 -1.74 -16.38
C LEU A 298 0.83 -0.39 -15.65
N GLN A 299 0.02 -0.17 -14.61
CA GLN A 299 0.09 1.05 -13.79
C GLN A 299 1.43 1.15 -13.04
N VAL A 300 1.91 0.05 -12.45
CA VAL A 300 3.23 -0.01 -11.78
C VAL A 300 4.35 0.35 -12.76
N ARG A 301 4.34 -0.23 -13.97
CA ARG A 301 5.30 0.10 -15.04
C ARG A 301 5.26 1.58 -15.40
N LYS A 302 4.07 2.13 -15.62
CA LYS A 302 3.89 3.54 -15.95
C LYS A 302 4.42 4.46 -14.86
N ALA A 303 4.10 4.18 -13.61
CA ALA A 303 4.54 4.96 -12.47
C ALA A 303 6.05 4.92 -12.28
N ASN A 304 6.67 3.76 -12.49
CA ASN A 304 8.12 3.60 -12.49
C ASN A 304 8.79 4.44 -13.59
N ILE A 305 8.28 4.39 -14.83
CA ILE A 305 8.80 5.19 -15.96
C ILE A 305 8.66 6.70 -15.67
N LEU A 306 7.52 7.15 -15.14
CA LEU A 306 7.29 8.57 -14.83
C LEU A 306 8.19 9.10 -13.70
N ALA A 307 8.87 8.24 -12.98
CA ALA A 307 9.87 8.62 -11.98
C ALA A 307 11.31 8.59 -12.51
N TRP A 308 11.55 8.25 -13.78
CA TRP A 308 12.87 8.31 -14.43
C TRP A 308 13.24 9.75 -14.81
N LYS A 309 14.46 9.93 -15.34
CA LYS A 309 14.87 11.15 -16.02
C LYS A 309 13.92 11.47 -17.18
N GLU A 310 13.57 12.75 -17.35
CA GLU A 310 12.60 13.18 -18.38
C GLU A 310 12.97 12.69 -19.78
N GLU A 311 14.28 12.74 -20.14
CA GLU A 311 14.76 12.34 -21.46
C GLU A 311 14.60 10.84 -21.76
N ALA A 312 14.43 10.02 -20.71
CA ALA A 312 14.22 8.58 -20.84
C ALA A 312 12.74 8.17 -20.88
N GLN A 313 11.83 9.08 -20.54
CA GLN A 313 10.41 8.75 -20.34
C GLN A 313 9.66 8.56 -21.66
N ASP A 314 9.78 9.49 -22.61
CA ASP A 314 8.93 9.54 -23.81
C ASP A 314 8.91 8.22 -24.57
N LYS A 315 10.09 7.72 -24.94
CA LYS A 315 10.19 6.44 -25.66
C LYS A 315 9.64 5.26 -24.87
N ALA A 316 9.89 5.22 -23.57
CA ALA A 316 9.41 4.13 -22.71
C ALA A 316 7.89 4.17 -22.55
N LEU A 317 7.28 5.37 -22.49
CA LEU A 317 5.82 5.55 -22.46
C LEU A 317 5.18 5.16 -23.79
N GLU A 318 5.81 5.49 -24.95
CA GLU A 318 5.34 5.04 -26.27
C GLU A 318 5.35 3.48 -26.34
N GLU A 319 6.44 2.84 -25.94
CA GLU A 319 6.55 1.38 -25.89
C GLU A 319 5.50 0.74 -24.95
N LEU A 320 5.22 1.37 -23.81
CA LEU A 320 4.18 0.92 -22.88
C LEU A 320 2.78 1.08 -23.50
N GLN A 321 2.50 2.17 -24.21
CA GLN A 321 1.22 2.38 -24.88
C GLN A 321 0.97 1.33 -25.97
N GLU A 322 1.99 0.94 -26.73
CA GLU A 322 1.88 -0.16 -27.69
C GLU A 322 1.57 -1.50 -26.99
N LEU A 323 2.20 -1.75 -25.84
CA LEU A 323 1.92 -2.94 -25.04
C LEU A 323 0.48 -2.95 -24.53
N GLU A 324 -0.02 -1.81 -24.05
CA GLU A 324 -1.43 -1.63 -23.64
C GLU A 324 -2.40 -1.89 -24.79
N ASN A 325 -2.10 -1.42 -25.99
CA ASN A 325 -2.92 -1.66 -27.19
C ASN A 325 -2.97 -3.16 -27.54
N ILE A 326 -1.83 -3.86 -27.46
CA ILE A 326 -1.77 -5.32 -27.70
C ILE A 326 -2.58 -6.06 -26.63
N TYR A 327 -2.41 -5.67 -25.36
CA TYR A 327 -3.16 -6.24 -24.23
C TYR A 327 -4.66 -6.09 -24.44
N GLN A 328 -5.14 -4.88 -24.78
CA GLN A 328 -6.55 -4.66 -25.05
C GLN A 328 -7.06 -5.51 -26.22
N GLY A 329 -6.29 -5.63 -27.29
CA GLY A 329 -6.64 -6.47 -28.43
C GLY A 329 -6.75 -7.97 -28.05
N ILE A 330 -5.92 -8.47 -27.13
CA ILE A 330 -6.01 -9.85 -26.60
C ILE A 330 -7.32 -10.04 -25.81
N LEU A 331 -7.68 -9.06 -24.99
CA LEU A 331 -8.94 -9.06 -24.23
C LEU A 331 -10.18 -9.05 -25.16
N ASP A 332 -10.17 -8.17 -26.14
CA ASP A 332 -11.30 -7.98 -27.09
C ASP A 332 -11.56 -9.25 -27.92
N ARG A 333 -10.51 -9.98 -28.27
CA ARG A 333 -10.62 -11.26 -28.97
C ARG A 333 -10.90 -12.45 -28.06
N GLY A 334 -10.90 -12.25 -26.73
CA GLY A 334 -11.13 -13.31 -25.74
C GLY A 334 -10.06 -14.40 -25.79
N GLU A 335 -8.79 -14.05 -26.10
CA GLU A 335 -7.71 -15.03 -26.23
C GLU A 335 -7.39 -15.67 -24.88
N CYS A 336 -7.07 -16.97 -24.91
CA CYS A 336 -6.69 -17.74 -23.73
C CYS A 336 -5.31 -17.34 -23.21
N VAL A 337 -5.22 -17.03 -21.92
CA VAL A 337 -3.97 -16.66 -21.25
C VAL A 337 -3.75 -17.44 -19.94
N SER A 338 -4.60 -18.40 -19.63
CA SER A 338 -4.49 -19.21 -18.43
C SER A 338 -4.96 -20.66 -18.65
N VAL A 339 -4.45 -21.58 -17.83
CA VAL A 339 -4.88 -22.99 -17.86
C VAL A 339 -6.40 -23.14 -17.71
N LYS A 340 -7.05 -22.24 -16.96
CA LYS A 340 -8.51 -22.27 -16.75
C LYS A 340 -9.32 -21.92 -17.99
N GLU A 341 -8.69 -21.26 -18.96
CA GLU A 341 -9.31 -20.80 -20.22
C GLU A 341 -9.01 -21.75 -21.40
N LEU A 342 -8.26 -22.85 -21.16
CA LEU A 342 -8.05 -23.89 -22.16
C LEU A 342 -9.37 -24.57 -22.55
N ALA A 343 -9.50 -24.95 -23.82
CA ALA A 343 -10.65 -25.69 -24.33
C ALA A 343 -10.71 -27.15 -23.83
N VAL A 344 -9.70 -27.60 -23.09
CA VAL A 344 -9.62 -28.92 -22.45
C VAL A 344 -9.30 -28.78 -20.97
N ASP A 345 -9.81 -29.66 -20.16
CA ASP A 345 -9.51 -29.78 -18.74
C ASP A 345 -8.90 -31.13 -18.36
N GLY A 346 -8.62 -31.29 -17.05
CA GLY A 346 -8.05 -32.58 -16.56
C GLY A 346 -8.94 -33.78 -16.78
N LYS A 347 -10.29 -33.63 -16.88
CA LYS A 347 -11.22 -34.74 -17.15
C LYS A 347 -11.13 -35.15 -18.60
N ASP A 348 -10.96 -34.21 -19.50
CA ASP A 348 -10.77 -34.50 -20.93
C ASP A 348 -9.48 -35.27 -21.17
N LEU A 349 -8.40 -34.92 -20.46
CA LEU A 349 -7.12 -35.63 -20.54
C LEU A 349 -7.22 -37.07 -20.02
N ILE A 350 -7.93 -37.27 -18.89
CA ILE A 350 -8.19 -38.60 -18.34
C ILE A 350 -9.01 -39.44 -19.33
N ALA A 351 -10.05 -38.86 -19.94
CA ALA A 351 -10.86 -39.53 -20.95
C ALA A 351 -10.07 -39.87 -22.22
N ALA A 352 -9.03 -39.09 -22.53
CA ALA A 352 -8.08 -39.38 -23.63
C ALA A 352 -7.02 -40.45 -23.28
N GLY A 353 -6.96 -40.95 -22.04
CA GLY A 353 -6.04 -42.01 -21.61
C GLY A 353 -4.86 -41.54 -20.74
N VAL A 354 -4.77 -40.25 -20.38
CA VAL A 354 -3.73 -39.76 -19.47
C VAL A 354 -3.99 -40.29 -18.06
N ALA A 355 -2.96 -40.80 -17.40
CA ALA A 355 -3.05 -41.30 -16.03
C ALA A 355 -3.34 -40.13 -15.05
N GLN A 356 -4.23 -40.37 -14.08
CA GLN A 356 -4.54 -39.39 -13.03
C GLN A 356 -3.29 -39.13 -12.18
N GLY A 357 -2.94 -37.83 -11.99
CA GLY A 357 -1.78 -37.44 -11.19
C GLY A 357 -1.13 -36.14 -11.65
N LYS A 358 0.12 -35.96 -11.28
CA LYS A 358 0.91 -34.74 -11.56
C LYS A 358 1.06 -34.45 -13.05
N GLN A 359 1.12 -35.53 -13.88
CA GLN A 359 1.26 -35.45 -15.33
C GLN A 359 0.15 -34.62 -16.00
N ILE A 360 -1.09 -34.62 -15.45
CA ILE A 360 -2.20 -33.80 -15.97
C ILE A 360 -1.84 -32.28 -15.91
N GLY A 361 -1.26 -31.83 -14.80
CA GLY A 361 -0.86 -30.43 -14.64
C GLY A 361 0.27 -30.03 -15.58
N GLU A 362 1.23 -30.96 -15.82
CA GLU A 362 2.34 -30.76 -16.74
C GLU A 362 1.82 -30.64 -18.19
N ILE A 363 0.96 -31.56 -18.62
CA ILE A 363 0.34 -31.52 -19.96
C ILE A 363 -0.50 -30.22 -20.15
N LEU A 364 -1.31 -29.83 -19.16
CA LEU A 364 -2.09 -28.60 -19.27
C LEU A 364 -1.18 -27.35 -19.38
N SER A 365 -0.03 -27.35 -18.72
CA SER A 365 0.96 -26.29 -18.86
C SER A 365 1.59 -26.25 -20.24
N ASP A 366 1.92 -27.43 -20.82
CA ASP A 366 2.47 -27.51 -22.17
C ASP A 366 1.44 -27.09 -23.23
N LEU A 367 0.18 -27.49 -23.07
CA LEU A 367 -0.91 -27.06 -23.93
C LEU A 367 -1.11 -25.52 -23.86
N LEU A 368 -0.98 -24.95 -22.67
CA LEU A 368 -1.07 -23.50 -22.52
C LEU A 368 0.06 -22.80 -23.30
N GLU A 369 1.29 -23.28 -23.25
CA GLU A 369 2.41 -22.69 -24.01
C GLU A 369 2.14 -22.67 -25.52
N ILE A 370 1.51 -23.73 -26.07
CA ILE A 370 1.09 -23.79 -27.48
C ILE A 370 0.04 -22.70 -27.77
N VAL A 371 -0.98 -22.60 -26.92
CA VAL A 371 -2.08 -21.62 -27.08
C VAL A 371 -1.59 -20.20 -26.90
N LEU A 372 -0.66 -19.95 -25.99
CA LEU A 372 -0.03 -18.62 -25.82
C LEU A 372 0.75 -18.19 -27.08
N GLU A 373 1.29 -19.13 -27.85
CA GLU A 373 1.95 -18.86 -29.13
C GLU A 373 0.91 -18.68 -30.24
N GLU A 374 -0.03 -19.62 -30.37
CA GLU A 374 -1.02 -19.70 -31.43
C GLU A 374 -2.44 -19.85 -30.82
N PRO A 375 -3.14 -18.75 -30.50
CA PRO A 375 -4.42 -18.78 -29.77
C PRO A 375 -5.54 -19.50 -30.53
N GLU A 376 -5.48 -19.58 -31.86
CA GLU A 376 -6.41 -20.31 -32.69
C GLU A 376 -6.37 -21.84 -32.47
N LYS A 377 -5.28 -22.36 -31.88
CA LYS A 377 -5.15 -23.75 -31.49
C LYS A 377 -5.94 -24.11 -30.23
N ASN A 378 -6.55 -23.16 -29.55
CA ASN A 378 -7.36 -23.41 -28.37
C ASN A 378 -8.71 -24.04 -28.72
N THR A 379 -8.70 -25.19 -29.34
CA THR A 379 -9.87 -26.02 -29.60
C THR A 379 -9.68 -27.40 -29.01
N LYS A 380 -10.75 -28.04 -28.56
CA LYS A 380 -10.70 -29.34 -27.90
C LYS A 380 -10.09 -30.41 -28.83
N GLU A 381 -10.44 -30.35 -30.10
CA GLU A 381 -9.95 -31.30 -31.13
C GLU A 381 -8.44 -31.17 -31.32
N THR A 382 -7.95 -29.96 -31.55
CA THR A 382 -6.52 -29.68 -31.77
C THR A 382 -5.69 -30.06 -30.57
N LEU A 383 -6.13 -29.66 -29.35
CA LEU A 383 -5.37 -29.93 -28.13
C LEU A 383 -5.33 -31.43 -27.79
N LEU A 384 -6.43 -32.16 -27.95
CA LEU A 384 -6.45 -33.62 -27.73
C LEU A 384 -5.67 -34.40 -28.80
N SER A 385 -5.63 -33.94 -30.07
CA SER A 385 -4.76 -34.54 -31.11
C SER A 385 -3.29 -34.39 -30.71
N TYR A 386 -2.89 -33.18 -30.31
CA TYR A 386 -1.52 -32.92 -29.81
C TYR A 386 -1.14 -33.85 -28.64
N VAL A 387 -2.05 -34.02 -27.68
CA VAL A 387 -1.81 -34.91 -26.52
C VAL A 387 -1.58 -36.33 -26.96
N LYS A 388 -2.38 -36.85 -27.92
CA LYS A 388 -2.22 -38.21 -28.45
C LYS A 388 -0.91 -38.41 -29.20
N GLU A 389 -0.49 -37.45 -29.99
CA GLU A 389 0.75 -37.51 -30.76
C GLU A 389 2.02 -37.38 -29.90
N THR A 390 1.93 -36.66 -28.78
CA THR A 390 3.12 -36.32 -28.00
C THR A 390 3.32 -37.22 -26.78
N TYR A 391 2.23 -37.76 -26.20
CA TYR A 391 2.28 -38.45 -24.90
C TYR A 391 1.85 -39.93 -24.98
N PHE A 392 1.41 -40.40 -26.14
CA PHE A 392 1.04 -41.80 -26.42
C PHE A 392 1.77 -42.36 -27.63
#